data_211420c650d8ee19b75efea6c87b9231
#
_entry.id   211420c650d8ee19b75efea6c87b9231
#
_cell.length_a   1.000
_cell.length_b   1.000
_cell.length_c   1.000
_cell.angle_alpha   90.00
_cell.angle_beta   90.00
_cell.angle_gamma   90.00
#
_symmetry.space_group_name_H-M   'P 1'
#
loop_
_entity.id
_entity.type
_entity.pdbx_description
1 polymer ?
#
loop_
_entity_poly.entity_id
_entity_poly.type
_entity_poly.pdbx_seq_one_letter_code
_entity_poly.pdbx_strand_id
1 'polypeptide(L)'
;QTRLQEDFAIQNRDWRRVALTESGEALNQGFIASLQPDQMVKRVEQYKGVCPYCAKIDGRVMRVTTADDPDKDGETDVWPGKNNVGRSASPRKRVGDLLVPRDPDELYWVPAGLAHPNCRGRYVQVITDQPGDDVEFGDWLRATLQPGVTPP
;
A
#
# COMPACT_ATOMS: atom_id res chain seq x y z
N GLN A 1 -5.31 -8.75 40.26
CA GLN A 1 -5.86 -7.90 39.19
C GLN A 1 -7.35 -8.17 39.09
N THR A 2 -8.17 -7.12 39.12
CA THR A 2 -9.62 -7.25 39.07
C THR A 2 -10.05 -7.45 37.63
N ARG A 3 -11.09 -8.25 37.39
CA ARG A 3 -11.72 -8.50 36.09
C ARG A 3 -11.98 -7.21 35.30
N LEU A 4 -12.33 -6.14 36.01
CA LEU A 4 -12.55 -4.80 35.46
C LEU A 4 -11.27 -4.21 34.78
N GLN A 5 -10.09 -4.41 35.37
CA GLN A 5 -8.82 -3.94 34.81
C GLN A 5 -8.43 -4.73 33.54
N GLU A 6 -8.75 -5.99 33.48
CA GLU A 6 -8.55 -6.83 32.29
C GLU A 6 -9.49 -6.40 31.16
N ASP A 7 -10.75 -6.12 31.47
CA ASP A 7 -11.74 -5.65 30.49
C ASP A 7 -11.34 -4.28 29.90
N PHE A 8 -10.87 -3.33 30.73
CA PHE A 8 -10.36 -2.06 30.26
C PHE A 8 -9.09 -2.19 29.39
N ALA A 9 -8.19 -3.10 29.73
CA ALA A 9 -6.98 -3.33 28.94
C ALA A 9 -7.32 -3.91 27.56
N ILE A 10 -8.29 -4.82 27.48
CA ILE A 10 -8.78 -5.40 26.22
C ILE A 10 -9.43 -4.31 25.36
N GLN A 11 -10.33 -3.50 25.91
CA GLN A 11 -10.98 -2.40 25.20
C GLN A 11 -9.98 -1.40 24.64
N ASN A 12 -9.00 -0.96 25.42
CA ASN A 12 -7.96 -0.04 24.98
C ASN A 12 -7.13 -0.60 23.82
N ARG A 13 -6.79 -1.90 23.87
CA ARG A 13 -6.09 -2.57 22.79
C ARG A 13 -6.92 -2.58 21.50
N ASP A 14 -8.19 -2.87 21.61
CA ASP A 14 -9.08 -2.99 20.47
C ASP A 14 -9.36 -1.62 19.83
N TRP A 15 -9.56 -0.57 20.64
CA TRP A 15 -9.67 0.81 20.14
C TRP A 15 -8.40 1.30 19.43
N ARG A 16 -7.22 0.98 19.95
CA ARG A 16 -5.96 1.31 19.26
C ARG A 16 -5.83 0.59 17.92
N ARG A 17 -6.27 -0.65 17.86
CA ARG A 17 -6.28 -1.43 16.62
C ARG A 17 -7.20 -0.79 15.58
N VAL A 18 -8.42 -0.41 15.96
CA VAL A 18 -9.37 0.29 15.10
C VAL A 18 -8.77 1.61 14.62
N ALA A 19 -8.30 2.46 15.53
CA ALA A 19 -7.73 3.76 15.18
C ALA A 19 -6.56 3.65 14.18
N LEU A 20 -5.63 2.71 14.41
CA LEU A 20 -4.50 2.47 13.50
C LEU A 20 -4.96 1.96 12.12
N THR A 21 -5.96 1.09 12.10
CA THR A 21 -6.51 0.55 10.85
C THR A 21 -7.21 1.64 10.05
N GLU A 22 -8.13 2.37 10.66
CA GLU A 22 -8.88 3.43 9.98
C GLU A 22 -7.99 4.58 9.52
N SER A 23 -7.03 5.00 10.34
CA SER A 23 -6.08 6.05 9.95
C SER A 23 -5.19 5.60 8.78
N GLY A 24 -4.67 4.38 8.83
CA GLY A 24 -3.84 3.84 7.75
C GLY A 24 -4.63 3.62 6.46
N GLU A 25 -5.88 3.17 6.55
CA GLU A 25 -6.79 3.05 5.42
C GLU A 25 -7.04 4.41 4.77
N ALA A 26 -7.44 5.42 5.56
CA ALA A 26 -7.74 6.76 5.07
C ALA A 26 -6.52 7.43 4.43
N LEU A 27 -5.34 7.30 5.04
CA LEU A 27 -4.09 7.85 4.49
C LEU A 27 -3.74 7.25 3.13
N ASN A 28 -3.79 5.93 3.00
CA ASN A 28 -3.45 5.26 1.76
C ASN A 28 -4.50 5.53 0.66
N GLN A 29 -5.79 5.46 0.98
CA GLN A 29 -6.87 5.77 0.05
C GLN A 29 -6.78 7.22 -0.42
N GLY A 30 -6.53 8.16 0.50
CA GLY A 30 -6.34 9.57 0.19
C GLY A 30 -5.10 9.82 -0.68
N PHE A 31 -4.00 9.11 -0.41
CA PHE A 31 -2.80 9.20 -1.25
C PHE A 31 -3.09 8.74 -2.68
N ILE A 32 -3.70 7.57 -2.88
CA ILE A 32 -4.06 7.08 -4.22
C ILE A 32 -5.03 8.04 -4.91
N ALA A 33 -6.03 8.57 -4.20
CA ALA A 33 -6.99 9.52 -4.74
C ALA A 33 -6.38 10.89 -5.13
N SER A 34 -5.22 11.25 -4.57
CA SER A 34 -4.53 12.50 -4.89
C SER A 34 -3.66 12.43 -6.15
N LEU A 35 -3.44 11.22 -6.67
CA LEU A 35 -2.60 10.98 -7.84
C LEU A 35 -3.43 11.03 -9.13
N GLN A 36 -2.75 11.36 -10.23
CA GLN A 36 -3.37 11.32 -11.56
C GLN A 36 -3.37 9.88 -12.11
N PRO A 37 -4.35 9.51 -12.95
CA PRO A 37 -4.29 8.27 -13.71
C PRO A 37 -2.96 8.09 -14.43
N ASP A 38 -2.53 6.85 -14.61
CA ASP A 38 -1.27 6.40 -15.22
C ASP A 38 0.00 6.71 -14.43
N GLN A 39 -0.09 7.38 -13.27
CA GLN A 39 1.04 7.46 -12.36
C GLN A 39 1.34 6.09 -11.74
N MET A 40 2.63 5.83 -11.51
CA MET A 40 3.08 4.58 -10.91
C MET A 40 3.33 4.75 -9.42
N VAL A 41 2.88 3.78 -8.63
CA VAL A 41 3.09 3.73 -7.19
C VAL A 41 3.69 2.39 -6.79
N LYS A 42 4.48 2.40 -5.73
CA LYS A 42 5.07 1.20 -5.17
C LYS A 42 4.53 0.94 -3.78
N ARG A 43 4.08 -0.29 -3.53
CA ARG A 43 3.68 -0.74 -2.21
C ARG A 43 4.90 -0.96 -1.32
N VAL A 44 4.86 -0.48 -0.07
CA VAL A 44 5.93 -0.60 0.92
C VAL A 44 5.37 -1.21 2.20
N GLU A 45 5.88 -2.39 2.57
CA GLU A 45 5.46 -3.18 3.74
C GLU A 45 6.62 -3.44 4.71
N GLN A 46 7.59 -2.54 4.76
CA GLN A 46 8.81 -2.69 5.55
C GLN A 46 8.62 -2.17 6.98
N TYR A 47 8.07 -3.02 7.86
CA TYR A 47 7.88 -2.74 9.27
C TYR A 47 8.01 -4.00 10.13
N LYS A 48 8.27 -3.81 11.44
CA LYS A 48 8.38 -4.93 12.38
C LYS A 48 7.04 -5.66 12.53
N GLY A 49 7.04 -6.97 12.31
CA GLY A 49 5.85 -7.80 12.43
C GLY A 49 4.99 -7.86 11.15
N VAL A 50 5.59 -7.56 9.99
CA VAL A 50 4.95 -7.78 8.70
C VAL A 50 4.51 -9.25 8.56
N CYS A 51 3.25 -9.45 8.13
CA CYS A 51 2.73 -10.81 7.90
C CYS A 51 3.19 -11.36 6.54
N PRO A 52 3.12 -12.70 6.34
CA PRO A 52 3.57 -13.32 5.07
C PRO A 52 2.88 -12.77 3.82
N TYR A 53 1.61 -12.37 3.92
CA TYR A 53 0.90 -11.77 2.80
C TYR A 53 1.46 -10.39 2.47
N CYS A 54 1.59 -9.51 3.49
CA CYS A 54 2.16 -8.17 3.29
C CYS A 54 3.60 -8.23 2.78
N ALA A 55 4.42 -9.14 3.30
CA ALA A 55 5.77 -9.37 2.78
C ALA A 55 5.78 -9.79 1.29
N LYS A 56 4.76 -10.52 0.83
CA LYS A 56 4.63 -10.93 -0.58
C LYS A 56 4.28 -9.78 -1.51
N ILE A 57 3.54 -8.78 -1.02
CA ILE A 57 3.14 -7.61 -1.83
C ILE A 57 4.09 -6.43 -1.68
N ASP A 58 5.10 -6.52 -0.80
CA ASP A 58 6.14 -5.50 -0.67
C ASP A 58 6.88 -5.32 -1.99
N GLY A 59 7.11 -4.08 -2.36
CA GLY A 59 7.79 -3.73 -3.61
C GLY A 59 6.94 -3.81 -4.87
N ARG A 60 5.69 -4.29 -4.81
CA ARG A 60 4.80 -4.29 -5.98
C ARG A 60 4.58 -2.88 -6.51
N VAL A 61 4.80 -2.73 -7.81
CA VAL A 61 4.53 -1.49 -8.55
C VAL A 61 3.16 -1.63 -9.22
N MET A 62 2.33 -0.61 -9.04
CA MET A 62 0.95 -0.56 -9.53
C MET A 62 0.72 0.71 -10.32
N ARG A 63 -0.09 0.66 -11.38
CA ARG A 63 -0.57 1.83 -12.10
C ARG A 63 -1.79 2.40 -11.38
N VAL A 64 -1.81 3.70 -11.17
CA VAL A 64 -2.99 4.39 -10.63
C VAL A 64 -4.04 4.54 -11.72
N THR A 65 -5.26 4.20 -11.42
CA THR A 65 -6.40 4.38 -12.33
C THR A 65 -7.63 4.86 -11.56
N THR A 66 -8.77 5.03 -12.24
CA THR A 66 -10.03 5.41 -11.63
C THR A 66 -10.91 4.19 -11.32
N ALA A 67 -11.86 4.34 -10.39
CA ALA A 67 -12.80 3.28 -10.08
C ALA A 67 -13.71 2.92 -11.28
N ASP A 68 -13.94 3.88 -12.17
CA ASP A 68 -14.83 3.76 -13.33
C ASP A 68 -14.11 3.28 -14.60
N ASP A 69 -12.79 3.11 -14.57
CA ASP A 69 -12.02 2.61 -15.71
C ASP A 69 -12.50 1.19 -16.06
N PRO A 70 -13.07 0.97 -17.27
CA PRO A 70 -13.55 -0.34 -17.68
C PRO A 70 -12.42 -1.36 -17.93
N ASP A 71 -11.21 -0.88 -18.22
CA ASP A 71 -10.06 -1.70 -18.57
C ASP A 71 -9.10 -1.93 -17.38
N LYS A 72 -9.53 -1.54 -16.16
CA LYS A 72 -8.69 -1.73 -14.97
C LYS A 72 -8.44 -3.19 -14.66
N ASP A 73 -7.19 -3.51 -14.37
CA ASP A 73 -6.76 -4.84 -13.98
C ASP A 73 -6.49 -4.91 -12.46
N GLY A 74 -7.11 -5.85 -11.78
CA GLY A 74 -6.94 -6.07 -10.35
C GLY A 74 -5.54 -6.48 -9.90
N GLU A 75 -4.70 -7.00 -10.80
CA GLU A 75 -3.33 -7.42 -10.50
C GLU A 75 -2.30 -6.30 -10.68
N THR A 76 -2.52 -5.40 -11.63
CA THR A 76 -1.55 -4.36 -12.02
C THR A 76 -1.98 -2.96 -11.65
N ASP A 77 -3.27 -2.74 -11.43
CA ASP A 77 -3.83 -1.41 -11.19
C ASP A 77 -4.32 -1.20 -9.76
N VAL A 78 -4.24 0.03 -9.31
CA VAL A 78 -4.79 0.49 -8.04
C VAL A 78 -5.64 1.74 -8.25
N TRP A 79 -6.81 1.77 -7.60
CA TRP A 79 -7.77 2.88 -7.69
C TRP A 79 -8.39 3.18 -6.32
N PRO A 80 -8.88 4.40 -6.07
CA PRO A 80 -9.58 4.73 -4.85
C PRO A 80 -10.77 3.80 -4.61
N GLY A 81 -10.89 3.25 -3.40
CA GLY A 81 -11.92 2.29 -3.05
C GLY A 81 -11.55 0.82 -3.24
N LYS A 82 -10.46 0.49 -3.93
CA LYS A 82 -9.96 -0.89 -4.03
C LYS A 82 -9.57 -1.42 -2.66
N ASN A 83 -10.26 -2.44 -2.15
CA ASN A 83 -10.05 -3.00 -0.81
C ASN A 83 -10.21 -4.53 -0.79
N ASN A 84 -9.92 -5.15 0.35
CA ASN A 84 -10.02 -6.60 0.56
C ASN A 84 -11.26 -7.01 1.37
N VAL A 85 -12.26 -6.15 1.49
CA VAL A 85 -13.52 -6.49 2.17
C VAL A 85 -14.21 -7.64 1.43
N GLY A 86 -14.57 -8.70 2.14
CA GLY A 86 -15.16 -9.90 1.57
C GLY A 86 -14.17 -10.88 0.92
N ARG A 87 -12.91 -10.53 0.79
CA ARG A 87 -11.85 -11.39 0.24
C ARG A 87 -11.10 -12.15 1.33
N SER A 88 -10.31 -13.14 0.96
CA SER A 88 -9.56 -13.97 1.89
C SER A 88 -8.09 -14.13 1.50
N ALA A 89 -7.20 -14.11 2.50
CA ALA A 89 -5.79 -14.46 2.30
C ALA A 89 -5.57 -15.98 2.12
N SER A 90 -6.55 -16.82 2.54
CA SER A 90 -6.44 -18.27 2.44
C SER A 90 -6.78 -18.76 1.03
N PRO A 91 -5.91 -19.57 0.38
CA PRO A 91 -6.16 -20.11 -0.94
C PRO A 91 -7.25 -21.21 -0.97
N ARG A 92 -7.73 -21.64 0.18
CA ARG A 92 -8.75 -22.69 0.30
C ARG A 92 -9.89 -22.25 1.20
N LYS A 93 -11.10 -22.75 0.90
CA LYS A 93 -12.31 -22.59 1.72
C LYS A 93 -12.91 -23.97 2.05
N ARG A 94 -13.63 -24.02 3.18
CA ARG A 94 -14.39 -25.22 3.54
C ARG A 94 -15.79 -25.12 2.96
N VAL A 95 -16.20 -26.18 2.27
CA VAL A 95 -17.57 -26.37 1.77
C VAL A 95 -18.05 -27.72 2.31
N GLY A 96 -18.93 -27.68 3.32
CA GLY A 96 -19.23 -28.87 4.14
C GLY A 96 -17.97 -29.40 4.81
N ASP A 97 -17.64 -30.68 4.59
CA ASP A 97 -16.44 -31.33 5.14
C ASP A 97 -15.21 -31.27 4.19
N LEU A 98 -15.36 -30.68 3.01
CA LEU A 98 -14.32 -30.62 2.00
C LEU A 98 -13.57 -29.27 2.01
N LEU A 99 -12.25 -29.35 1.80
CA LEU A 99 -11.39 -28.20 1.53
C LEU A 99 -11.23 -28.04 0.02
N VAL A 100 -11.87 -27.00 -0.53
CA VAL A 100 -11.81 -26.67 -1.95
C VAL A 100 -10.97 -25.41 -2.21
N PRO A 101 -10.34 -25.26 -3.37
CA PRO A 101 -9.67 -24.01 -3.75
C PRO A 101 -10.67 -22.85 -3.80
N ARG A 102 -10.20 -21.63 -3.50
CA ARG A 102 -10.94 -20.41 -3.76
C ARG A 102 -10.72 -19.96 -5.19
N ASP A 103 -11.73 -19.30 -5.74
CA ASP A 103 -11.57 -18.61 -7.01
C ASP A 103 -10.64 -17.39 -6.85
N PRO A 104 -9.92 -16.99 -7.93
CA PRO A 104 -9.00 -15.86 -7.88
C PRO A 104 -9.64 -14.55 -7.38
N ASP A 105 -10.91 -14.31 -7.73
CA ASP A 105 -11.68 -13.13 -7.30
C ASP A 105 -12.09 -13.14 -5.83
N GLU A 106 -12.04 -14.29 -5.15
CA GLU A 106 -12.23 -14.40 -3.72
C GLU A 106 -10.94 -14.16 -2.91
N LEU A 107 -9.79 -14.11 -3.58
CA LEU A 107 -8.49 -13.95 -2.93
C LEU A 107 -8.13 -12.48 -2.73
N TYR A 108 -7.28 -12.22 -1.73
CA TYR A 108 -6.70 -10.89 -1.53
C TYR A 108 -5.94 -10.44 -2.77
N TRP A 109 -6.17 -9.21 -3.12
CA TRP A 109 -5.37 -8.45 -4.08
C TRP A 109 -4.59 -7.33 -3.38
N VAL A 110 -3.76 -6.57 -4.10
CA VAL A 110 -3.08 -5.40 -3.55
C VAL A 110 -4.10 -4.25 -3.46
N PRO A 111 -4.56 -3.88 -2.25
CA PRO A 111 -5.60 -2.86 -2.07
C PRO A 111 -5.02 -1.45 -2.12
N ALA A 112 -5.83 -0.45 -2.41
CA ALA A 112 -5.44 0.96 -2.29
C ALA A 112 -5.21 1.37 -0.84
N GLY A 113 -5.98 0.81 0.08
CA GLY A 113 -5.84 1.00 1.52
C GLY A 113 -4.91 -0.01 2.17
N LEU A 114 -5.29 -0.49 3.35
CA LEU A 114 -4.58 -1.53 4.07
C LEU A 114 -4.96 -2.93 3.57
N ALA A 115 -4.01 -3.84 3.59
CA ALA A 115 -4.25 -5.22 3.15
C ALA A 115 -5.22 -5.96 4.10
N HIS A 116 -5.14 -5.67 5.39
CA HIS A 116 -5.97 -6.24 6.45
C HIS A 116 -5.90 -5.37 7.71
N PRO A 117 -6.77 -5.56 8.72
CA PRO A 117 -6.70 -4.82 9.98
C PRO A 117 -5.31 -4.87 10.63
N ASN A 118 -4.87 -3.74 11.20
CA ASN A 118 -3.58 -3.58 11.85
C ASN A 118 -2.35 -3.68 10.90
N CYS A 119 -2.54 -3.65 9.61
CA CYS A 119 -1.49 -3.46 8.61
C CYS A 119 -0.91 -2.03 8.72
N ARG A 120 0.36 -1.84 8.35
CA ARG A 120 1.06 -0.55 8.37
C ARG A 120 1.71 -0.23 7.03
N GLY A 121 1.33 -0.96 6.00
CA GLY A 121 1.81 -0.73 4.64
C GLY A 121 1.37 0.62 4.10
N ARG A 122 2.16 1.16 3.19
CA ARG A 122 1.90 2.44 2.54
C ARG A 122 2.29 2.37 1.07
N TYR A 123 1.91 3.40 0.35
CA TYR A 123 2.38 3.64 -1.00
C TYR A 123 3.43 4.75 -1.04
N VAL A 124 4.31 4.66 -2.01
CA VAL A 124 5.20 5.74 -2.44
C VAL A 124 5.04 5.90 -3.94
N GLN A 125 5.10 7.13 -4.42
CA GLN A 125 5.08 7.39 -5.86
C GLN A 125 6.40 6.93 -6.47
N VAL A 126 6.33 6.25 -7.61
CA VAL A 126 7.51 5.94 -8.42
C VAL A 126 7.68 7.10 -9.38
N ILE A 127 8.68 7.93 -9.12
CA ILE A 127 9.11 8.96 -10.05
C ILE A 127 10.00 8.23 -11.05
N THR A 128 9.48 7.98 -12.25
CA THR A 128 10.33 7.60 -13.38
C THR A 128 11.03 8.88 -13.82
N ASP A 129 12.34 8.89 -13.64
CA ASP A 129 13.16 9.98 -14.12
C ASP A 129 12.80 10.25 -15.58
N GLN A 130 12.23 11.42 -15.83
CA GLN A 130 12.15 11.91 -17.20
C GLN A 130 13.59 12.09 -17.66
N PRO A 131 14.00 11.50 -18.79
CA PRO A 131 15.35 11.74 -19.29
C PRO A 131 15.45 13.23 -19.68
N GLY A 132 15.91 14.04 -18.76
CA GLY A 132 15.99 15.50 -18.90
C GLY A 132 16.41 16.20 -17.61
N ASP A 133 15.78 15.83 -16.50
CA ASP A 133 16.01 16.55 -15.23
C ASP A 133 17.37 16.22 -14.58
N ASP A 134 17.86 14.98 -14.77
CA ASP A 134 19.14 14.55 -14.20
C ASP A 134 20.37 15.16 -14.93
N VAL A 135 20.23 15.46 -16.21
CA VAL A 135 21.34 16.02 -16.99
C VAL A 135 21.60 17.47 -16.54
N GLU A 136 20.55 18.24 -16.36
CA GLU A 136 20.66 19.65 -15.95
C GLU A 136 21.15 19.78 -14.49
N PHE A 137 20.63 18.96 -13.59
CA PHE A 137 21.10 18.89 -12.20
C PHE A 137 22.52 18.33 -12.09
N GLY A 138 22.84 17.28 -12.83
CA GLY A 138 24.19 16.69 -12.87
C GLY A 138 25.22 17.65 -13.44
N ASP A 139 24.88 18.44 -14.45
CA ASP A 139 25.75 19.46 -15.04
C ASP A 139 25.92 20.65 -14.10
N TRP A 140 24.84 21.10 -13.44
CA TRP A 140 24.90 22.10 -12.40
C TRP A 140 25.77 21.64 -11.21
N LEU A 141 25.62 20.41 -10.76
CA LEU A 141 26.42 19.84 -9.66
C LEU A 141 27.90 19.76 -10.02
N ARG A 142 28.22 19.32 -11.24
CA ARG A 142 29.62 19.30 -11.75
C ARG A 142 30.22 20.68 -11.85
N ALA A 143 29.45 21.64 -12.34
CA ALA A 143 29.90 23.03 -12.43
C ALA A 143 30.13 23.66 -11.06
N THR A 144 29.28 23.32 -10.07
CA THR A 144 29.36 23.89 -8.70
C THR A 144 30.46 23.26 -7.86
N LEU A 145 30.75 21.97 -8.07
CA LEU A 145 31.75 21.22 -7.30
C LEU A 145 33.18 21.25 -7.90
N GLN A 146 33.41 21.89 -9.05
CA GLN A 146 34.75 22.07 -9.58
C GLN A 146 35.49 23.12 -8.73
N PRO A 147 36.61 22.77 -8.10
CA PRO A 147 37.39 23.71 -7.31
C PRO A 147 38.00 24.77 -8.25
N GLY A 148 37.55 26.01 -8.16
CA GLY A 148 38.12 27.14 -8.90
C GLY A 148 37.13 27.97 -9.71
N VAL A 149 35.84 27.66 -9.76
CA VAL A 149 34.84 28.49 -10.42
C VAL A 149 34.07 29.28 -9.35
N THR A 150 34.33 30.56 -9.28
CA THR A 150 33.50 31.51 -8.52
C THR A 150 32.18 31.70 -9.31
N PRO A 151 31.02 31.49 -8.68
CA PRO A 151 29.74 31.76 -9.34
C PRO A 151 29.58 33.25 -9.66
N PRO A 152 28.85 33.60 -10.73
CA PRO A 152 28.58 34.96 -11.11
C PRO A 152 27.72 35.70 -10.11
#